data_07cd76de09e04089ff9233f59a2c52e5
#
_entry.id   07cd76de09e04089ff9233f59a2c52e5
#
_cell.length_a   1.000
_cell.length_b   1.000
_cell.length_c   1.000
_cell.angle_alpha   90.00
_cell.angle_beta   90.00
_cell.angle_gamma   90.00
#
_symmetry.space_group_name_H-M   'P 1'
#
loop_
_entity.id
_entity.type
_entity.pdbx_description
1 polymer ?
#
loop_
_entity_poly.entity_id
_entity_poly.type
_entity_poly.pdbx_seq_one_letter_code
_entity_poly.pdbx_strand_id
1 'polypeptide(L)'
;VLHTFGIVIENYNIYEGLFGHSETSEARMARKYKLVSLIIRGFANYNDIISQEALWTIGMNIFGSEHLSLDEKYDIFCHCGKRILTLYENRREGELDFFNNAAVLKHIYRFICEYELEIGRVNIEEIQKIAFFPGTFDPFSLSHKAIATEIRDLGYEVYLALDEFSWSKKTQPRLQRRKILSMSVSDEENIYIFPDDIPVNIANPADLARLKKIFSDRELYFVAGSDVIKNASCYRQPPAADSIHSMNHIIFKRSSDERRDGLAGEKPYPITGNVINLHLEE
;
A
#
# COMPACT_ATOMS: atom_id res chain seq x y z
N VAL A 1 17.43 8.95 15.59
CA VAL A 1 16.75 9.69 14.50
C VAL A 1 15.24 9.45 14.54
N LEU A 2 14.76 8.20 14.48
CA LEU A 2 13.29 7.92 14.48
C LEU A 2 12.62 8.38 15.76
N HIS A 3 13.21 8.10 16.91
CA HIS A 3 12.74 8.58 18.20
C HIS A 3 12.70 10.12 18.25
N THR A 4 13.68 10.80 17.64
CA THR A 4 13.68 12.27 17.54
C THR A 4 12.49 12.77 16.73
N PHE A 5 12.12 12.09 15.63
CA PHE A 5 10.91 12.45 14.88
C PHE A 5 9.65 12.31 15.75
N GLY A 6 9.56 11.24 16.55
CA GLY A 6 8.47 11.04 17.50
C GLY A 6 8.37 12.21 18.50
N ILE A 7 9.47 12.60 19.12
CA ILE A 7 9.52 13.73 20.04
C ILE A 7 9.10 15.04 19.35
N VAL A 8 9.53 15.26 18.11
CA VAL A 8 9.14 16.45 17.34
C VAL A 8 7.64 16.47 17.07
N ILE A 9 7.06 15.32 16.68
CA ILE A 9 5.61 15.22 16.44
C ILE A 9 4.85 15.52 17.73
N GLU A 10 5.24 14.91 18.84
CA GLU A 10 4.63 15.06 20.15
C GLU A 10 4.67 16.49 20.68
N ASN A 11 5.75 17.21 20.41
CA ASN A 11 5.98 18.56 20.91
C ASN A 11 5.98 19.62 19.79
N TYR A 12 5.28 19.37 18.69
CA TYR A 12 5.35 20.22 17.49
C TYR A 12 5.01 21.70 17.78
N ASN A 13 4.03 21.94 18.63
CA ASN A 13 3.61 23.30 19.00
C ASN A 13 4.71 24.08 19.72
N ILE A 14 5.57 23.40 20.49
CA ILE A 14 6.72 24.02 21.17
C ILE A 14 7.78 24.40 20.15
N TYR A 15 8.07 23.51 19.20
CA TYR A 15 9.07 23.77 18.15
C TYR A 15 8.63 24.87 17.20
N GLU A 16 7.34 24.96 16.87
CA GLU A 16 6.80 26.04 16.05
C GLU A 16 7.05 27.40 16.66
N GLY A 17 6.83 27.55 17.96
CA GLY A 17 7.13 28.78 18.70
C GLY A 17 8.60 29.18 18.67
N LEU A 18 9.51 28.22 18.58
CA LEU A 18 10.95 28.47 18.51
C LEU A 18 11.41 28.95 17.12
N PHE A 19 10.73 28.55 16.06
CA PHE A 19 11.11 28.89 14.67
C PHE A 19 10.41 30.14 14.12
N GLY A 20 9.52 30.76 14.88
CA GLY A 20 8.99 32.10 14.62
C GLY A 20 8.09 32.24 13.40
N HIS A 21 7.57 31.17 12.88
CA HIS A 21 6.66 31.18 11.73
C HIS A 21 5.23 30.78 12.16
N SER A 22 4.31 31.73 11.96
CA SER A 22 2.87 31.43 12.04
C SER A 22 2.47 30.56 10.83
N GLU A 23 2.43 29.26 11.03
CA GLU A 23 1.97 28.31 10.00
C GLU A 23 0.46 28.11 10.05
N THR A 24 -0.13 27.84 8.88
CA THR A 24 -1.52 27.42 8.82
C THR A 24 -1.66 26.02 9.46
N SER A 25 -2.84 25.71 9.99
CA SER A 25 -3.14 24.37 10.55
C SER A 25 -2.86 23.26 9.55
N GLU A 26 -3.19 23.49 8.27
CA GLU A 26 -2.95 22.54 7.18
C GLU A 26 -1.45 22.27 6.94
N ALA A 27 -0.63 23.32 6.92
CA ALA A 27 0.82 23.18 6.73
C ALA A 27 1.46 22.40 7.89
N ARG A 28 0.97 22.64 9.12
CA ARG A 28 1.39 21.94 10.33
C ARG A 28 1.08 20.44 10.23
N MET A 29 -0.15 20.10 9.88
CA MET A 29 -0.55 18.69 9.74
C MET A 29 0.22 18.00 8.61
N ALA A 30 0.42 18.65 7.47
CA ALA A 30 1.21 18.09 6.37
C ALA A 30 2.65 17.76 6.79
N ARG A 31 3.28 18.59 7.63
CA ARG A 31 4.62 18.29 8.18
C ARG A 31 4.59 17.13 9.17
N LYS A 32 3.59 17.05 10.04
CA LYS A 32 3.40 15.91 10.94
C LYS A 32 3.26 14.62 10.13
N TYR A 33 2.42 14.61 9.10
CA TYR A 33 2.24 13.44 8.22
C TYR A 33 3.53 13.03 7.52
N LYS A 34 4.33 13.99 7.06
CA LYS A 34 5.64 13.69 6.48
C LYS A 34 6.58 13.01 7.48
N LEU A 35 6.62 13.48 8.72
CA LEU A 35 7.43 12.85 9.77
C LEU A 35 6.91 11.46 10.11
N VAL A 36 5.59 11.28 10.23
CA VAL A 36 4.95 9.98 10.44
C VAL A 36 5.29 9.02 9.30
N SER A 37 5.21 9.47 8.05
CA SER A 37 5.57 8.65 6.88
C SER A 37 7.03 8.21 6.90
N LEU A 38 7.95 9.05 7.36
CA LEU A 38 9.36 8.68 7.54
C LEU A 38 9.54 7.62 8.64
N ILE A 39 8.76 7.69 9.74
CA ILE A 39 8.78 6.67 10.79
C ILE A 39 8.22 5.35 10.22
N ILE A 40 7.13 5.38 9.47
CA ILE A 40 6.54 4.18 8.84
C ILE A 40 7.51 3.55 7.84
N ARG A 41 8.27 4.34 7.09
CA ARG A 41 9.34 3.85 6.23
C ARG A 41 10.44 3.15 7.06
N GLY A 42 10.75 3.67 8.24
CA GLY A 42 11.62 2.99 9.21
C GLY A 42 11.04 1.65 9.66
N PHE A 43 9.72 1.57 9.89
CA PHE A 43 9.05 0.32 10.26
C PHE A 43 9.14 -0.75 9.15
N ALA A 44 9.08 -0.37 7.88
CA ALA A 44 9.28 -1.26 6.74
C ALA A 44 10.75 -1.64 6.48
N ASN A 45 11.70 -1.13 7.26
CA ASN A 45 13.13 -1.33 7.04
C ASN A 45 13.53 -2.80 7.15
N TYR A 46 14.56 -3.17 6.37
CA TYR A 46 15.15 -4.51 6.40
C TYR A 46 15.83 -4.83 7.74
N ASN A 47 16.38 -3.82 8.40
CA ASN A 47 17.03 -3.96 9.70
C ASN A 47 15.96 -4.01 10.81
N ASP A 48 15.89 -5.13 11.51
CA ASP A 48 14.88 -5.37 12.54
C ASP A 48 14.99 -4.36 13.71
N ILE A 49 16.19 -3.90 14.07
CA ILE A 49 16.38 -2.89 15.12
C ILE A 49 15.71 -1.57 14.70
N ILE A 50 15.92 -1.12 13.46
CA ILE A 50 15.30 0.10 12.94
C ILE A 50 13.79 -0.06 12.88
N SER A 51 13.32 -1.20 12.45
CA SER A 51 11.90 -1.52 12.34
C SER A 51 11.22 -1.54 13.72
N GLN A 52 11.84 -2.14 14.73
CA GLN A 52 11.33 -2.15 16.10
C GLN A 52 11.31 -0.74 16.71
N GLU A 53 12.37 0.03 16.52
CA GLU A 53 12.45 1.40 17.01
C GLU A 53 11.40 2.31 16.38
N ALA A 54 11.13 2.13 15.08
CA ALA A 54 10.06 2.83 14.39
C ALA A 54 8.68 2.50 14.96
N LEU A 55 8.38 1.21 15.14
CA LEU A 55 7.12 0.75 15.72
C LEU A 55 6.96 1.26 17.16
N TRP A 56 8.02 1.19 17.97
CA TRP A 56 8.03 1.74 19.32
C TRP A 56 7.72 3.24 19.33
N THR A 57 8.34 4.00 18.43
CA THR A 57 8.09 5.43 18.28
C THR A 57 6.64 5.74 17.94
N ILE A 58 6.02 4.97 17.03
CA ILE A 58 4.59 5.09 16.70
C ILE A 58 3.74 4.85 17.96
N GLY A 59 3.99 3.77 18.68
CA GLY A 59 3.22 3.41 19.86
C GLY A 59 3.35 4.43 20.98
N MET A 60 4.57 4.79 21.34
CA MET A 60 4.83 5.60 22.53
C MET A 60 4.68 7.11 22.30
N ASN A 61 5.27 7.62 21.22
CA ASN A 61 5.30 9.06 20.98
C ASN A 61 4.09 9.58 20.19
N ILE A 62 3.29 8.72 19.59
CA ILE A 62 2.07 9.12 18.88
C ILE A 62 0.85 8.69 19.69
N PHE A 63 0.52 7.40 19.67
CA PHE A 63 -0.72 6.92 20.29
C PHE A 63 -0.67 6.86 21.81
N GLY A 64 0.51 6.66 22.40
CA GLY A 64 0.73 6.71 23.86
C GLY A 64 1.03 8.10 24.39
N SER A 65 1.20 9.12 23.56
CA SER A 65 1.52 10.48 23.97
C SER A 65 0.40 11.10 24.81
N GLU A 66 0.78 11.82 25.87
CA GLU A 66 -0.12 12.66 26.67
C GLU A 66 -0.18 14.11 26.14
N HIS A 67 0.68 14.47 25.17
CA HIS A 67 0.77 15.81 24.60
C HIS A 67 -0.01 16.00 23.29
N LEU A 68 -0.39 14.90 22.64
CA LEU A 68 -1.26 14.94 21.46
C LEU A 68 -2.71 14.78 21.89
N SER A 69 -3.58 15.66 21.37
CA SER A 69 -5.03 15.54 21.55
C SER A 69 -5.59 14.28 20.87
N LEU A 70 -6.80 13.87 21.25
CA LEU A 70 -7.48 12.74 20.60
C LEU A 70 -7.74 13.01 19.12
N ASP A 71 -8.09 14.26 18.76
CA ASP A 71 -8.30 14.65 17.36
C ASP A 71 -7.01 14.55 16.54
N GLU A 72 -5.87 15.02 17.07
CA GLU A 72 -4.57 14.88 16.40
C GLU A 72 -4.16 13.42 16.21
N LYS A 73 -4.40 12.57 17.21
CA LYS A 73 -4.16 11.13 17.11
C LYS A 73 -5.09 10.49 16.07
N TYR A 74 -6.35 10.93 16.01
CA TYR A 74 -7.33 10.45 15.03
C TYR A 74 -6.91 10.81 13.61
N ASP A 75 -6.52 12.06 13.37
CA ASP A 75 -6.03 12.49 12.06
C ASP A 75 -4.80 11.68 11.62
N ILE A 76 -3.84 11.46 12.53
CA ILE A 76 -2.68 10.62 12.25
C ILE A 76 -3.11 9.17 12.00
N PHE A 77 -4.07 8.64 12.76
CA PHE A 77 -4.57 7.27 12.59
C PHE A 77 -5.25 7.09 11.23
N CYS A 78 -6.12 8.00 10.82
CA CYS A 78 -6.75 7.97 9.51
C CYS A 78 -5.71 7.99 8.37
N HIS A 79 -4.64 8.79 8.55
CA HIS A 79 -3.57 8.91 7.57
C HIS A 79 -2.68 7.66 7.47
N CYS A 80 -2.41 6.96 8.58
CA CYS A 80 -1.37 5.93 8.60
C CYS A 80 -1.82 4.55 9.12
N GLY A 81 -2.97 4.44 9.78
CA GLY A 81 -3.38 3.21 10.48
C GLY A 81 -3.40 1.99 9.56
N LYS A 82 -3.98 2.12 8.38
CA LYS A 82 -4.05 1.02 7.40
C LYS A 82 -2.66 0.59 6.90
N ARG A 83 -1.74 1.53 6.71
CA ARG A 83 -0.34 1.22 6.33
C ARG A 83 0.38 0.46 7.43
N ILE A 84 0.23 0.90 8.67
CA ILE A 84 0.84 0.21 9.82
C ILE A 84 0.32 -1.22 9.92
N LEU A 85 -1.00 -1.42 9.83
CA LEU A 85 -1.62 -2.75 9.89
C LEU A 85 -1.12 -3.66 8.77
N THR A 86 -1.06 -3.16 7.54
CA THR A 86 -0.59 -3.93 6.38
C THR A 86 0.88 -4.32 6.49
N LEU A 87 1.73 -3.44 7.01
CA LEU A 87 3.13 -3.75 7.25
C LEU A 87 3.30 -4.73 8.41
N TYR A 88 2.47 -4.62 9.44
CA TYR A 88 2.49 -5.48 10.61
C TYR A 88 2.09 -6.92 10.28
N GLU A 89 0.99 -7.11 9.54
CA GLU A 89 0.47 -8.42 9.12
C GLU A 89 1.52 -9.26 8.37
N ASN A 90 2.40 -8.59 7.65
CA ASN A 90 3.39 -9.24 6.81
C ASN A 90 4.72 -9.54 7.53
N ARG A 91 4.77 -9.32 8.82
CA ARG A 91 5.97 -9.54 9.63
C ARG A 91 5.93 -10.94 10.27
N ARG A 92 6.99 -11.72 10.08
CA ARG A 92 7.21 -12.96 10.84
C ARG A 92 7.85 -12.58 12.17
N GLU A 93 7.15 -12.84 13.25
CA GLU A 93 7.58 -12.46 14.59
C GLU A 93 8.27 -13.63 15.32
N GLY A 94 9.38 -13.34 15.99
CA GLY A 94 9.90 -14.15 17.07
C GLY A 94 9.14 -13.86 18.38
N GLU A 95 9.26 -14.73 19.39
CA GLU A 95 8.56 -14.55 20.68
C GLU A 95 8.86 -13.21 21.36
N LEU A 96 10.11 -12.72 21.29
CA LEU A 96 10.49 -11.43 21.87
C LEU A 96 9.84 -10.23 21.14
N ASP A 97 9.69 -10.33 19.84
CA ASP A 97 9.02 -9.31 19.02
C ASP A 97 7.54 -9.22 19.36
N PHE A 98 6.91 -10.34 19.69
CA PHE A 98 5.50 -10.37 20.08
C PHE A 98 5.21 -9.48 21.30
N PHE A 99 6.02 -9.54 22.35
CA PHE A 99 5.81 -8.73 23.55
C PHE A 99 5.99 -7.22 23.29
N ASN A 100 7.00 -6.85 22.53
CA ASN A 100 7.23 -5.45 22.14
C ASN A 100 6.08 -4.92 21.29
N ASN A 101 5.63 -5.70 20.34
CA ASN A 101 4.53 -5.35 19.46
C ASN A 101 3.19 -5.27 20.22
N ALA A 102 2.95 -6.15 21.16
CA ALA A 102 1.76 -6.11 22.02
C ALA A 102 1.68 -4.82 22.84
N ALA A 103 2.81 -4.32 23.33
CA ALA A 103 2.85 -3.04 24.06
C ALA A 103 2.46 -1.85 23.17
N VAL A 104 2.95 -1.83 21.93
CA VAL A 104 2.61 -0.78 20.96
C VAL A 104 1.14 -0.85 20.55
N LEU A 105 0.65 -2.04 20.21
CA LEU A 105 -0.75 -2.25 19.86
C LEU A 105 -1.70 -1.87 20.98
N LYS A 106 -1.30 -2.05 22.25
CA LYS A 106 -2.07 -1.59 23.41
C LYS A 106 -2.28 -0.08 23.40
N HIS A 107 -1.29 0.72 23.02
CA HIS A 107 -1.46 2.17 22.94
C HIS A 107 -2.41 2.58 21.82
N ILE A 108 -2.32 1.93 20.66
CA ILE A 108 -3.25 2.16 19.55
C ILE A 108 -4.68 1.77 19.95
N TYR A 109 -4.85 0.62 20.56
CA TYR A 109 -6.18 0.15 21.04
C TYR A 109 -6.75 1.09 22.10
N ARG A 110 -5.93 1.51 23.07
CA ARG A 110 -6.36 2.48 24.09
C ARG A 110 -6.82 3.78 23.47
N PHE A 111 -6.07 4.32 22.52
CA PHE A 111 -6.48 5.52 21.77
C PHE A 111 -7.85 5.32 21.09
N ILE A 112 -8.07 4.20 20.39
CA ILE A 112 -9.35 3.91 19.73
C ILE A 112 -10.49 3.91 20.76
N CYS A 113 -10.31 3.23 21.89
CA CYS A 113 -11.32 3.18 22.95
C CYS A 113 -11.60 4.56 23.55
N GLU A 114 -10.58 5.35 23.85
CA GLU A 114 -10.73 6.71 24.39
C GLU A 114 -11.45 7.62 23.38
N TYR A 115 -11.07 7.56 22.12
CA TYR A 115 -11.70 8.34 21.05
C TYR A 115 -13.20 7.99 20.90
N GLU A 116 -13.53 6.69 20.86
CA GLU A 116 -14.91 6.22 20.71
C GLU A 116 -15.80 6.59 21.91
N LEU A 117 -15.22 6.62 23.12
CA LEU A 117 -15.96 7.00 24.34
C LEU A 117 -16.19 8.51 24.45
N GLU A 118 -15.22 9.33 24.02
CA GLU A 118 -15.26 10.77 24.27
C GLU A 118 -15.81 11.56 23.07
N ILE A 119 -15.53 11.11 21.84
CA ILE A 119 -15.80 11.87 20.62
C ILE A 119 -16.82 11.15 19.73
N GLY A 120 -16.60 9.86 19.46
CA GLY A 120 -17.48 9.07 18.61
C GLY A 120 -16.72 7.96 17.88
N ARG A 121 -17.37 7.33 16.90
CA ARG A 121 -16.77 6.21 16.18
C ARG A 121 -15.54 6.63 15.36
N VAL A 122 -14.50 5.82 15.43
CA VAL A 122 -13.38 5.90 14.50
C VAL A 122 -13.89 5.49 13.12
N ASN A 123 -13.98 6.44 12.22
CA ASN A 123 -14.44 6.22 10.85
C ASN A 123 -13.34 6.60 9.87
N ILE A 124 -12.80 5.60 9.16
CA ILE A 124 -11.81 5.82 8.10
C ILE A 124 -12.58 5.86 6.78
N GLU A 125 -12.45 6.95 6.04
CA GLU A 125 -13.06 7.07 4.73
C GLU A 125 -12.48 6.02 3.78
N GLU A 126 -13.37 5.24 3.16
CA GLU A 126 -12.99 4.23 2.20
C GLU A 126 -13.02 4.80 0.77
N ILE A 127 -11.90 4.65 0.08
CA ILE A 127 -11.83 4.97 -1.35
C ILE A 127 -12.62 3.91 -2.12
N GLN A 128 -13.57 4.35 -2.95
CA GLN A 128 -14.48 3.48 -3.67
C GLN A 128 -13.83 2.75 -4.85
N LYS A 129 -12.74 3.25 -5.37
CA LYS A 129 -12.03 2.68 -6.52
C LYS A 129 -10.78 1.92 -6.07
N ILE A 130 -10.70 0.66 -6.42
CA ILE A 130 -9.58 -0.23 -6.09
C ILE A 130 -8.80 -0.57 -7.35
N ALA A 131 -7.50 -0.41 -7.30
CA ALA A 131 -6.58 -0.87 -8.32
C ALA A 131 -5.76 -2.05 -7.77
N PHE A 132 -6.06 -3.26 -8.24
CA PHE A 132 -5.30 -4.46 -7.92
C PHE A 132 -4.17 -4.63 -8.93
N PHE A 133 -2.94 -4.53 -8.47
CA PHE A 133 -1.74 -4.55 -9.31
C PHE A 133 -0.91 -5.81 -9.01
N PRO A 134 -1.19 -6.93 -9.70
CA PRO A 134 -0.39 -8.14 -9.59
C PRO A 134 0.91 -8.00 -10.37
N GLY A 135 1.99 -8.53 -9.84
CA GLY A 135 3.26 -8.53 -10.54
C GLY A 135 4.35 -9.34 -9.84
N THR A 136 5.34 -9.75 -10.62
CA THR A 136 6.51 -10.45 -10.09
C THR A 136 7.38 -9.53 -9.23
N PHE A 137 7.46 -8.24 -9.56
CA PHE A 137 8.22 -7.21 -8.86
C PHE A 137 9.64 -7.66 -8.46
N ASP A 138 10.45 -8.03 -9.46
CA ASP A 138 11.81 -8.55 -9.28
C ASP A 138 12.88 -7.72 -10.03
N PRO A 139 13.37 -6.63 -9.40
CA PRO A 139 12.82 -5.97 -8.22
C PRO A 139 11.63 -5.04 -8.54
N PHE A 140 10.94 -4.55 -7.50
CA PHE A 140 10.01 -3.43 -7.64
C PHE A 140 10.81 -2.17 -8.01
N SER A 141 10.65 -1.70 -9.24
CA SER A 141 11.43 -0.60 -9.82
C SER A 141 10.75 0.76 -9.62
N LEU A 142 11.49 1.84 -9.88
CA LEU A 142 10.95 3.20 -9.88
C LEU A 142 9.79 3.35 -10.88
N SER A 143 9.84 2.66 -12.03
CA SER A 143 8.74 2.65 -12.99
C SER A 143 7.46 2.01 -12.42
N HIS A 144 7.60 0.91 -11.64
CA HIS A 144 6.44 0.33 -10.96
C HIS A 144 5.88 1.28 -9.90
N LYS A 145 6.76 1.98 -9.16
CA LYS A 145 6.35 2.99 -8.18
C LYS A 145 5.62 4.15 -8.87
N ALA A 146 6.15 4.67 -9.98
CA ALA A 146 5.53 5.74 -10.74
C ALA A 146 4.12 5.35 -11.23
N ILE A 147 3.95 4.14 -11.78
CA ILE A 147 2.63 3.62 -12.17
C ILE A 147 1.67 3.58 -10.97
N ALA A 148 2.11 3.02 -9.85
CA ALA A 148 1.26 2.91 -8.66
C ALA A 148 0.86 4.28 -8.09
N THR A 149 1.79 5.24 -8.05
CA THR A 149 1.52 6.60 -7.57
C THR A 149 0.59 7.36 -8.50
N GLU A 150 0.75 7.24 -9.82
CA GLU A 150 -0.14 7.87 -10.79
C GLU A 150 -1.58 7.32 -10.68
N ILE A 151 -1.72 6.00 -10.54
CA ILE A 151 -3.04 5.38 -10.32
C ILE A 151 -3.66 5.89 -9.01
N ARG A 152 -2.88 5.98 -7.93
CA ARG A 152 -3.34 6.56 -6.68
C ARG A 152 -3.81 8.00 -6.87
N ASP A 153 -3.07 8.82 -7.60
CA ASP A 153 -3.37 10.24 -7.84
C ASP A 153 -4.64 10.43 -8.68
N LEU A 154 -5.05 9.39 -9.44
CA LEU A 154 -6.36 9.30 -10.09
C LEU A 154 -7.51 8.93 -9.12
N GLY A 155 -7.24 8.84 -7.83
CA GLY A 155 -8.23 8.56 -6.79
C GLY A 155 -8.48 7.07 -6.53
N TYR A 156 -7.52 6.21 -6.82
CA TYR A 156 -7.59 4.79 -6.51
C TYR A 156 -6.83 4.43 -5.24
N GLU A 157 -7.34 3.45 -4.52
CA GLU A 157 -6.58 2.72 -3.53
C GLU A 157 -5.87 1.55 -4.23
N VAL A 158 -4.53 1.51 -4.17
CA VAL A 158 -3.71 0.56 -4.93
C VAL A 158 -3.25 -0.58 -4.05
N TYR A 159 -3.50 -1.81 -4.48
CA TYR A 159 -3.02 -3.04 -3.83
C TYR A 159 -2.01 -3.74 -4.72
N LEU A 160 -0.76 -3.77 -4.27
CA LEU A 160 0.35 -4.47 -4.94
C LEU A 160 0.35 -5.93 -4.50
N ALA A 161 0.09 -6.86 -5.41
CA ALA A 161 0.08 -8.29 -5.14
C ALA A 161 1.30 -8.97 -5.73
N LEU A 162 2.08 -9.63 -4.88
CA LEU A 162 3.30 -10.29 -5.30
C LEU A 162 2.99 -11.68 -5.86
N ASP A 163 3.25 -11.89 -7.16
CA ASP A 163 3.11 -13.19 -7.79
C ASP A 163 4.09 -14.21 -7.21
N GLU A 164 3.62 -15.43 -6.97
CA GLU A 164 4.42 -16.49 -6.40
C GLU A 164 5.49 -16.97 -7.37
N PHE A 165 5.15 -17.08 -8.66
CA PHE A 165 6.04 -17.57 -9.70
C PHE A 165 6.00 -16.71 -10.95
N SER A 166 7.19 -16.41 -11.47
CA SER A 166 7.34 -15.97 -12.86
C SER A 166 7.60 -17.20 -13.73
N TRP A 167 6.71 -17.50 -14.65
CA TRP A 167 6.86 -18.64 -15.59
C TRP A 167 8.08 -18.51 -16.51
N SER A 168 8.70 -17.36 -16.59
CA SER A 168 9.72 -17.06 -17.61
C SER A 168 11.07 -16.62 -17.04
N LYS A 169 11.22 -16.39 -15.73
CA LYS A 169 12.45 -15.83 -15.15
C LYS A 169 12.81 -16.52 -13.85
N LYS A 170 14.14 -16.71 -13.61
CA LYS A 170 14.66 -16.94 -12.26
C LYS A 170 14.40 -15.69 -11.44
N THR A 171 13.58 -15.78 -10.41
CA THR A 171 13.25 -14.66 -9.53
C THR A 171 13.98 -14.78 -8.20
N GLN A 172 14.24 -13.63 -7.58
CA GLN A 172 14.69 -13.56 -6.20
C GLN A 172 13.67 -14.22 -5.25
N PRO A 173 14.09 -14.73 -4.10
CA PRO A 173 13.15 -15.29 -3.13
C PRO A 173 12.02 -14.30 -2.80
N ARG A 174 10.79 -14.81 -2.67
CA ARG A 174 9.60 -14.01 -2.41
C ARG A 174 9.78 -13.05 -1.23
N LEU A 175 10.39 -13.53 -0.14
CA LEU A 175 10.64 -12.71 1.05
C LEU A 175 11.48 -11.46 0.74
N GLN A 176 12.52 -11.59 -0.11
CA GLN A 176 13.36 -10.45 -0.48
C GLN A 176 12.60 -9.46 -1.36
N ARG A 177 11.85 -9.96 -2.37
CA ARG A 177 11.03 -9.12 -3.23
C ARG A 177 9.98 -8.34 -2.42
N ARG A 178 9.35 -9.02 -1.44
CA ARG A 178 8.40 -8.41 -0.54
C ARG A 178 9.02 -7.31 0.34
N LYS A 179 10.20 -7.56 0.92
CA LYS A 179 10.90 -6.55 1.72
C LYS A 179 11.24 -5.31 0.90
N ILE A 180 11.73 -5.50 -0.33
CA ILE A 180 12.00 -4.39 -1.26
C ILE A 180 10.71 -3.62 -1.57
N LEU A 181 9.63 -4.33 -1.87
CA LEU A 181 8.33 -3.75 -2.15
C LEU A 181 7.83 -2.93 -0.93
N SER A 182 7.87 -3.50 0.27
CA SER A 182 7.46 -2.82 1.51
C SER A 182 8.25 -1.53 1.74
N MET A 183 9.58 -1.58 1.60
CA MET A 183 10.42 -0.39 1.77
C MET A 183 10.16 0.68 0.71
N SER A 184 9.74 0.28 -0.48
CA SER A 184 9.54 1.20 -1.62
C SER A 184 8.25 2.00 -1.53
N VAL A 185 7.23 1.47 -0.86
CA VAL A 185 5.88 2.07 -0.83
C VAL A 185 5.35 2.36 0.57
N SER A 186 6.11 2.06 1.62
CA SER A 186 5.66 2.26 3.00
C SER A 186 5.35 3.72 3.35
N ASP A 187 5.99 4.66 2.69
CA ASP A 187 5.79 6.10 2.82
C ASP A 187 4.70 6.67 1.90
N GLU A 188 4.14 5.84 1.00
CA GLU A 188 3.09 6.24 0.08
C GLU A 188 1.69 5.99 0.68
N GLU A 189 0.84 7.02 0.65
CA GLU A 189 -0.56 6.89 1.05
C GLU A 189 -1.35 6.13 0.00
N ASN A 190 -2.36 5.38 0.44
CA ASN A 190 -3.28 4.64 -0.42
C ASN A 190 -2.61 3.64 -1.37
N ILE A 191 -1.35 3.24 -1.07
CA ILE A 191 -0.65 2.15 -1.73
C ILE A 191 -0.31 1.10 -0.69
N TYR A 192 -0.87 -0.09 -0.82
CA TYR A 192 -0.76 -1.18 0.13
C TYR A 192 -0.22 -2.43 -0.54
N ILE A 193 0.37 -3.33 0.27
CA ILE A 193 0.77 -4.65 -0.18
C ILE A 193 -0.36 -5.61 0.14
N PHE A 194 -0.84 -6.33 -0.88
CA PHE A 194 -1.86 -7.33 -0.70
C PHE A 194 -1.34 -8.49 0.17
N PRO A 195 -2.15 -9.03 1.10
CA PRO A 195 -1.73 -10.10 2.00
C PRO A 195 -1.21 -11.34 1.26
N ASP A 196 -0.08 -11.89 1.75
CA ASP A 196 0.58 -13.04 1.14
C ASP A 196 -0.17 -14.37 1.35
N ASP A 197 -0.93 -14.47 2.42
CA ASP A 197 -1.73 -15.64 2.77
C ASP A 197 -3.02 -15.74 1.95
N ILE A 198 -3.32 -14.73 1.14
CA ILE A 198 -4.42 -14.72 0.18
C ILE A 198 -3.86 -14.86 -1.23
N PRO A 199 -3.54 -16.08 -1.69
CA PRO A 199 -3.02 -16.27 -3.04
C PRO A 199 -4.08 -15.91 -4.08
N VAL A 200 -3.65 -15.20 -5.13
CA VAL A 200 -4.50 -14.78 -6.24
C VAL A 200 -3.87 -15.17 -7.57
N ASN A 201 -4.54 -16.03 -8.31
CA ASN A 201 -4.22 -16.32 -9.69
C ASN A 201 -5.28 -15.69 -10.59
N ILE A 202 -4.92 -14.66 -11.35
CA ILE A 202 -5.85 -13.96 -12.26
C ILE A 202 -6.42 -14.84 -13.38
N ALA A 203 -5.81 -15.98 -13.65
CA ALA A 203 -6.33 -16.99 -14.58
C ALA A 203 -7.41 -17.88 -13.97
N ASN A 204 -7.59 -17.84 -12.63
CA ASN A 204 -8.54 -18.69 -11.92
C ASN A 204 -9.82 -17.91 -11.58
N PRO A 205 -10.99 -18.27 -12.15
CA PRO A 205 -12.25 -17.59 -11.85
C PRO A 205 -12.63 -17.58 -10.36
N ALA A 206 -12.27 -18.62 -9.60
CA ALA A 206 -12.57 -18.70 -8.18
C ALA A 206 -11.79 -17.63 -7.38
N ASP A 207 -10.53 -17.37 -7.76
CA ASP A 207 -9.72 -16.33 -7.12
C ASP A 207 -10.22 -14.93 -7.49
N LEU A 208 -10.69 -14.73 -8.74
CA LEU A 208 -11.33 -13.50 -9.16
C LEU A 208 -12.64 -13.22 -8.39
N ALA A 209 -13.46 -14.26 -8.20
CA ALA A 209 -14.68 -14.17 -7.39
C ALA A 209 -14.35 -13.84 -5.92
N ARG A 210 -13.30 -14.45 -5.38
CA ARG A 210 -12.80 -14.14 -4.02
C ARG A 210 -12.36 -12.69 -3.88
N LEU A 211 -11.60 -12.16 -4.86
CA LEU A 211 -11.20 -10.75 -4.88
C LEU A 211 -12.41 -9.81 -4.94
N LYS A 212 -13.39 -10.11 -5.81
CA LYS A 212 -14.65 -9.37 -5.85
C LYS A 212 -15.33 -9.34 -4.49
N LYS A 213 -15.31 -10.45 -3.75
CA LYS A 213 -15.90 -10.55 -2.41
C LYS A 213 -15.11 -9.74 -1.37
N ILE A 214 -13.78 -9.75 -1.44
CA ILE A 214 -12.91 -8.97 -0.54
C ILE A 214 -13.16 -7.46 -0.70
N PHE A 215 -13.39 -7.01 -1.93
CA PHE A 215 -13.65 -5.61 -2.26
C PHE A 215 -15.14 -5.38 -2.63
N SER A 216 -16.07 -6.09 -2.00
CA SER A 216 -17.46 -6.32 -2.45
C SER A 216 -18.24 -5.06 -2.80
N ASP A 217 -18.03 -3.96 -2.12
CA ASP A 217 -18.83 -2.73 -2.30
C ASP A 217 -18.05 -1.63 -3.05
N ARG A 218 -16.92 -2.02 -3.68
CA ARG A 218 -16.00 -1.08 -4.34
C ARG A 218 -15.73 -1.48 -5.79
N GLU A 219 -15.41 -0.51 -6.62
CA GLU A 219 -15.08 -0.72 -8.02
C GLU A 219 -13.65 -1.30 -8.14
N LEU A 220 -13.54 -2.57 -8.56
CA LEU A 220 -12.27 -3.26 -8.69
C LEU A 220 -11.74 -3.19 -10.14
N TYR A 221 -10.52 -2.67 -10.29
CA TYR A 221 -9.76 -2.62 -11.53
C TYR A 221 -8.48 -3.44 -11.42
N PHE A 222 -8.15 -4.19 -12.48
CA PHE A 222 -6.89 -4.91 -12.61
C PHE A 222 -5.87 -4.05 -13.35
N VAL A 223 -4.69 -3.87 -12.76
CA VAL A 223 -3.59 -3.13 -13.37
C VAL A 223 -2.70 -4.09 -14.15
N ALA A 224 -2.52 -3.86 -15.44
CA ALA A 224 -1.70 -4.70 -16.28
C ALA A 224 -0.92 -3.88 -17.33
N GLY A 225 0.30 -4.29 -17.63
CA GLY A 225 1.04 -3.78 -18.77
C GLY A 225 0.43 -4.27 -20.10
N SER A 226 0.55 -3.50 -21.15
CA SER A 226 0.12 -3.88 -22.50
C SER A 226 0.79 -5.17 -22.98
N ASP A 227 2.01 -5.44 -22.54
CA ASP A 227 2.76 -6.67 -22.78
C ASP A 227 2.12 -7.89 -22.09
N VAL A 228 1.59 -7.71 -20.88
CA VAL A 228 0.88 -8.76 -20.13
C VAL A 228 -0.41 -9.13 -20.85
N ILE A 229 -1.20 -8.15 -21.27
CA ILE A 229 -2.45 -8.38 -22.02
C ILE A 229 -2.16 -9.15 -23.32
N LYS A 230 -1.09 -8.83 -24.01
CA LYS A 230 -0.70 -9.48 -25.27
C LYS A 230 -0.16 -10.92 -25.09
N ASN A 231 0.55 -11.17 -23.98
CA ASN A 231 1.37 -12.39 -23.86
C ASN A 231 0.87 -13.40 -22.80
N ALA A 232 0.13 -12.98 -21.80
CA ALA A 232 -0.31 -13.90 -20.76
C ALA A 232 -1.41 -14.83 -21.26
N SER A 233 -1.30 -16.11 -20.89
CA SER A 233 -2.20 -17.17 -21.36
C SER A 233 -3.66 -16.94 -20.97
N CYS A 234 -3.93 -16.29 -19.84
CA CYS A 234 -5.28 -15.99 -19.38
C CYS A 234 -6.05 -15.06 -20.35
N TYR A 235 -5.36 -14.14 -21.04
CA TYR A 235 -5.98 -13.27 -22.05
C TYR A 235 -6.11 -13.91 -23.43
N ARG A 236 -5.50 -15.08 -23.65
CA ARG A 236 -5.61 -15.86 -24.90
C ARG A 236 -6.67 -16.97 -24.82
N GLN A 237 -7.25 -17.19 -23.65
CA GLN A 237 -8.36 -18.10 -23.47
C GLN A 237 -9.68 -17.42 -23.85
N PRO A 238 -10.67 -18.16 -24.37
CA PRO A 238 -11.98 -17.62 -24.67
C PRO A 238 -12.61 -16.96 -23.44
N PRO A 239 -13.23 -15.79 -23.59
CA PRO A 239 -13.86 -15.09 -22.46
C PRO A 239 -14.99 -15.94 -21.87
N ALA A 240 -15.00 -16.07 -20.54
CA ALA A 240 -16.11 -16.59 -19.77
C ALA A 240 -16.65 -15.48 -18.88
N ALA A 241 -17.89 -15.59 -18.40
CA ALA A 241 -18.55 -14.57 -17.59
C ALA A 241 -17.75 -14.16 -16.34
N ASP A 242 -17.01 -15.13 -15.76
CA ASP A 242 -16.20 -14.91 -14.56
C ASP A 242 -14.69 -14.89 -14.84
N SER A 243 -14.30 -14.71 -16.09
CA SER A 243 -12.88 -14.64 -16.47
C SER A 243 -12.32 -13.21 -16.29
N ILE A 244 -10.98 -13.10 -16.37
CA ILE A 244 -10.29 -11.82 -16.29
C ILE A 244 -10.79 -10.80 -17.35
N HIS A 245 -11.30 -11.27 -18.48
CA HIS A 245 -11.86 -10.43 -19.53
C HIS A 245 -13.09 -9.61 -19.09
N SER A 246 -13.87 -10.12 -18.12
CA SER A 246 -15.06 -9.45 -17.58
C SER A 246 -14.72 -8.40 -16.53
N MET A 247 -13.47 -8.33 -16.11
CA MET A 247 -13.02 -7.38 -15.08
C MET A 247 -12.67 -6.03 -15.68
N ASN A 248 -12.76 -4.96 -14.87
CA ASN A 248 -12.27 -3.66 -15.26
C ASN A 248 -10.75 -3.63 -15.24
N HIS A 249 -10.13 -2.86 -16.14
CA HIS A 249 -8.69 -2.80 -16.29
C HIS A 249 -8.16 -1.37 -16.31
N ILE A 250 -6.96 -1.20 -15.75
CA ILE A 250 -6.07 -0.07 -15.99
C ILE A 250 -4.87 -0.61 -16.75
N ILE A 251 -4.71 -0.20 -18.02
CA ILE A 251 -3.66 -0.69 -18.91
C ILE A 251 -2.62 0.40 -19.08
N PHE A 252 -1.37 0.10 -18.75
CA PHE A 252 -0.24 0.99 -19.01
C PHE A 252 0.64 0.46 -20.14
N LYS A 253 1.20 1.39 -20.93
CA LYS A 253 2.17 1.09 -21.96
C LYS A 253 3.57 1.44 -21.49
N ARG A 254 4.54 0.58 -21.82
CA ARG A 254 5.97 0.89 -21.66
C ARG A 254 6.53 1.30 -23.02
N SER A 255 7.41 2.28 -23.04
CA SER A 255 8.11 2.73 -24.26
C SER A 255 8.89 1.60 -24.98
N SER A 256 9.27 0.55 -24.23
CA SER A 256 9.91 -0.66 -24.80
C SER A 256 8.95 -1.58 -25.58
N ASP A 257 7.65 -1.45 -25.40
CA ASP A 257 6.66 -2.37 -26.00
C ASP A 257 6.48 -2.11 -27.51
N GLU A 258 6.75 -0.90 -27.98
CA GLU A 258 6.68 -0.55 -29.41
C GLU A 258 7.72 -1.28 -30.27
N ARG A 259 8.82 -1.74 -29.66
CA ARG A 259 9.91 -2.44 -30.38
C ARG A 259 9.71 -3.95 -30.53
N ARG A 260 8.69 -4.54 -29.88
CA ARG A 260 8.45 -6.00 -29.83
C ARG A 260 7.22 -6.50 -30.60
N ASP A 261 6.56 -5.66 -31.36
CA ASP A 261 5.35 -6.02 -32.09
C ASP A 261 5.52 -7.04 -33.25
N GLY A 262 6.69 -7.72 -33.34
CA GLY A 262 7.04 -8.61 -34.45
C GLY A 262 6.85 -10.12 -34.23
N LEU A 263 6.33 -10.60 -33.10
CA LEU A 263 6.10 -12.03 -32.88
C LEU A 263 4.62 -12.39 -33.11
N ALA A 264 4.35 -13.05 -34.22
CA ALA A 264 3.05 -13.60 -34.60
C ALA A 264 2.59 -14.66 -33.57
N GLY A 265 1.84 -14.25 -32.58
CA GLY A 265 1.09 -15.11 -31.67
C GLY A 265 -0.40 -14.88 -31.81
N GLU A 266 -1.23 -15.81 -31.33
CA GLU A 266 -2.68 -15.62 -31.26
C GLU A 266 -3.01 -14.30 -30.59
N LYS A 267 -3.91 -13.51 -31.22
CA LYS A 267 -4.34 -12.23 -30.66
C LYS A 267 -5.11 -12.47 -29.34
N PRO A 268 -4.89 -11.63 -28.31
CA PRO A 268 -5.67 -11.72 -27.10
C PRO A 268 -7.15 -11.46 -27.38
N TYR A 269 -8.02 -12.08 -26.63
CA TYR A 269 -9.46 -11.78 -26.68
C TYR A 269 -9.73 -10.39 -26.09
N PRO A 270 -10.78 -9.70 -26.54
CA PRO A 270 -11.11 -8.38 -26.06
C PRO A 270 -11.53 -8.40 -24.58
N ILE A 271 -11.17 -7.38 -23.85
CA ILE A 271 -11.68 -7.11 -22.51
C ILE A 271 -13.09 -6.57 -22.65
N THR A 272 -14.03 -7.12 -21.90
CA THR A 272 -15.46 -6.72 -21.90
C THR A 272 -15.80 -5.80 -20.74
N GLY A 273 -14.94 -5.68 -19.72
CA GLY A 273 -15.04 -4.70 -18.65
C GLY A 273 -14.58 -3.31 -19.09
N ASN A 274 -14.69 -2.33 -18.20
CA ASN A 274 -14.19 -0.98 -18.45
C ASN A 274 -12.67 -0.96 -18.58
N VAL A 275 -12.15 -0.20 -19.54
CA VAL A 275 -10.70 -0.07 -19.77
C VAL A 275 -10.27 1.37 -19.66
N ILE A 276 -9.31 1.63 -18.81
CA ILE A 276 -8.61 2.91 -18.67
C ILE A 276 -7.18 2.72 -19.18
N ASN A 277 -6.76 3.56 -20.10
CA ASN A 277 -5.38 3.56 -20.60
C ASN A 277 -4.58 4.64 -19.87
N LEU A 278 -3.52 4.21 -19.20
CA LEU A 278 -2.59 5.08 -18.50
C LEU A 278 -1.44 5.43 -19.45
N HIS A 279 -1.22 6.73 -19.66
CA HIS A 279 -0.11 7.26 -20.42
C HIS A 279 0.90 7.85 -19.44
N LEU A 280 2.02 7.15 -19.25
CA LEU A 280 3.12 7.64 -18.43
C LEU A 280 3.90 8.68 -19.22
N GLU A 281 4.00 9.90 -18.71
CA GLU A 281 4.97 10.88 -19.19
C GLU A 281 6.38 10.41 -18.79
N GLU A 282 7.33 10.44 -19.74
CA GLU A 282 8.74 10.03 -19.51
C GLU A 282 9.49 11.06 -18.66
#